data_3b35cb2f443990a9e02a88e9696e1053
#
_entry.id   3b35cb2f443990a9e02a88e9696e1053
#
_cell.length_a   1.000
_cell.length_b   1.000
_cell.length_c   1.000
_cell.angle_alpha   90.00
_cell.angle_beta   90.00
_cell.angle_gamma   90.00
#
_symmetry.space_group_name_H-M   'P 1'
#
loop_
_entity.id
_entity.type
_entity.pdbx_description
1 polymer ?
#
loop_
_entity_poly.entity_id
_entity_poly.type
_entity_poly.pdbx_seq_one_letter_code
_entity_poly.pdbx_strand_id
1 'polypeptide(L)'
;NDPRLHVPIGFAFGMTQSKYSWSFDTVPQKAFEKVTVTEPESVAVDSAGGTHKMASETQEHRKGFQPRGKTLGGSSSINAMLYVRGHKWDYDRWCELGNEGWSYDEVLPYFKKAEHNEIHNNEYHGQNGPLNVCDIAHQPESCKSFVEAGSKLFNFNDDFNGADQEGFGYYQTTQIKGKRCSAAKAYLVPVLKRDNLTVLTDTQVNKILIDGSHAKGVECIGSDNNSFS
;
A
#
# COMPACT_ATOMS: atom_id res chain seq x y z
N ASN A 1 -10.50 16.14 -2.72
CA ASN A 1 -10.68 14.96 -3.58
C ASN A 1 -10.08 15.22 -4.97
N ASP A 2 -8.80 14.94 -5.14
CA ASP A 2 -8.16 15.05 -6.45
C ASP A 2 -8.59 13.84 -7.31
N PRO A 3 -9.27 14.04 -8.44
CA PRO A 3 -9.77 12.93 -9.26
C PRO A 3 -8.65 12.05 -9.82
N ARG A 4 -7.43 12.56 -9.94
CA ARG A 4 -6.26 11.81 -10.41
C ARG A 4 -5.84 10.68 -9.46
N LEU A 5 -6.22 10.73 -8.19
CA LEU A 5 -5.96 9.68 -7.21
C LEU A 5 -6.96 8.51 -7.28
N HIS A 6 -8.03 8.63 -8.06
CA HIS A 6 -9.07 7.60 -8.14
C HIS A 6 -8.80 6.50 -9.17
N VAL A 7 -7.79 6.67 -10.00
CA VAL A 7 -7.40 5.70 -11.04
C VAL A 7 -6.08 5.00 -10.66
N PRO A 8 -5.83 3.77 -11.13
CA PRO A 8 -4.61 3.03 -10.77
C PRO A 8 -3.31 3.80 -11.03
N ILE A 9 -3.20 4.52 -12.15
CA ILE A 9 -2.03 5.36 -12.45
C ILE A 9 -1.83 6.51 -11.45
N GLY A 10 -2.90 6.89 -10.72
CA GLY A 10 -2.85 7.94 -9.71
C GLY A 10 -1.99 7.61 -8.50
N PHE A 11 -1.62 6.33 -8.28
CA PHE A 11 -0.73 5.97 -7.20
C PHE A 11 0.67 6.57 -7.40
N ALA A 12 1.22 6.50 -8.61
CA ALA A 12 2.50 7.10 -8.93
C ALA A 12 2.45 8.63 -8.77
N PHE A 13 1.36 9.27 -9.26
CA PHE A 13 1.12 10.68 -9.05
C PHE A 13 1.07 11.05 -7.56
N GLY A 14 0.30 10.33 -6.75
CA GLY A 14 0.16 10.59 -5.31
C GLY A 14 1.47 10.43 -4.55
N MET A 15 2.26 9.41 -4.90
CA MET A 15 3.54 9.14 -4.23
C MET A 15 4.62 10.20 -4.53
N THR A 16 4.61 10.80 -5.72
CA THR A 16 5.65 11.75 -6.16
C THR A 16 5.33 13.20 -5.85
N GLN A 17 4.08 13.54 -5.48
CA GLN A 17 3.70 14.90 -5.15
C GLN A 17 3.85 15.21 -3.65
N SER A 18 4.70 16.16 -3.30
CA SER A 18 4.93 16.60 -1.90
C SER A 18 3.66 17.06 -1.18
N LYS A 19 2.65 17.48 -1.94
CA LYS A 19 1.33 17.82 -1.39
C LYS A 19 0.60 16.62 -0.78
N TYR A 20 0.83 15.41 -1.31
CA TYR A 20 0.11 14.18 -0.94
C TYR A 20 1.00 13.13 -0.31
N SER A 21 2.32 13.28 -0.36
CA SER A 21 3.30 12.35 0.19
C SER A 21 4.36 13.07 1.01
N TRP A 22 4.76 12.44 2.11
CA TRP A 22 5.92 12.86 2.90
C TRP A 22 7.26 12.62 2.19
N SER A 23 7.28 11.66 1.25
CA SER A 23 8.46 11.36 0.41
C SER A 23 9.75 11.16 1.21
N PHE A 24 9.72 10.26 2.20
CA PHE A 24 10.89 9.95 3.01
C PHE A 24 11.92 9.14 2.22
N ASP A 25 13.20 9.43 2.45
CA ASP A 25 14.31 8.60 2.01
C ASP A 25 14.88 7.81 3.19
N THR A 26 15.35 6.58 2.93
CA THR A 26 16.13 5.84 3.93
C THR A 26 17.52 6.45 4.05
N VAL A 27 18.17 6.25 5.21
CA VAL A 27 19.62 6.45 5.29
C VAL A 27 20.31 5.50 4.31
N PRO A 28 21.47 5.90 3.73
CA PRO A 28 22.23 5.04 2.83
C PRO A 28 22.52 3.68 3.46
N GLN A 29 22.28 2.59 2.72
CA GLN A 29 22.48 1.22 3.23
C GLN A 29 23.89 0.74 2.94
N LYS A 30 24.74 0.66 3.94
CA LYS A 30 26.14 0.22 3.82
C LYS A 30 26.31 -1.23 3.34
N ALA A 31 25.32 -2.10 3.59
CA ALA A 31 25.41 -3.51 3.19
C ALA A 31 25.52 -3.73 1.66
N PHE A 32 25.17 -2.74 0.86
CA PHE A 32 25.26 -2.78 -0.61
C PHE A 32 26.53 -2.12 -1.17
N GLU A 33 27.43 -1.62 -0.34
CA GLU A 33 28.69 -0.97 -0.77
C GLU A 33 29.69 -1.93 -1.44
N LYS A 34 29.48 -3.24 -1.37
CA LYS A 34 30.45 -4.26 -1.85
C LYS A 34 30.02 -5.07 -3.07
N VAL A 35 28.87 -4.82 -3.65
CA VAL A 35 28.50 -5.46 -4.90
C VAL A 35 28.96 -4.57 -6.04
N THR A 36 30.24 -4.65 -6.38
CA THR A 36 30.71 -4.21 -7.69
C THR A 36 30.18 -5.22 -8.69
N VAL A 37 28.95 -5.00 -9.17
CA VAL A 37 28.49 -5.68 -10.38
C VAL A 37 29.24 -5.01 -11.51
N THR A 38 30.33 -5.61 -11.95
CA THR A 38 30.92 -5.32 -13.27
C THR A 38 29.93 -5.86 -14.30
N GLU A 39 28.90 -5.10 -14.59
CA GLU A 39 28.10 -5.36 -15.77
C GLU A 39 28.97 -5.14 -17.00
N PRO A 40 28.88 -6.03 -18.01
CA PRO A 40 29.53 -5.77 -19.29
C PRO A 40 29.02 -4.44 -19.82
N GLU A 41 29.88 -3.61 -20.35
CA GLU A 41 29.55 -2.30 -20.93
C GLU A 41 28.34 -2.44 -21.85
N SER A 42 27.14 -2.03 -21.36
CA SER A 42 25.95 -2.02 -22.20
C SER A 42 26.06 -0.84 -23.16
N VAL A 43 26.16 -1.16 -24.46
CA VAL A 43 26.15 -0.17 -25.52
C VAL A 43 24.71 0.03 -25.95
N ALA A 44 24.14 1.20 -25.62
CA ALA A 44 22.84 1.59 -26.17
C ALA A 44 23.06 2.14 -27.58
N VAL A 45 22.28 1.66 -28.55
CA VAL A 45 22.25 2.18 -29.92
C VAL A 45 21.05 3.10 -30.04
N ASP A 46 21.29 4.36 -30.43
CA ASP A 46 20.19 5.31 -30.70
C ASP A 46 19.51 4.99 -32.05
N SER A 47 18.39 5.64 -32.31
CA SER A 47 17.60 5.48 -33.53
C SER A 47 18.32 5.89 -34.82
N ALA A 48 19.50 6.52 -34.72
CA ALA A 48 20.37 6.93 -35.84
C ALA A 48 21.60 6.03 -35.96
N GLY A 49 21.72 4.94 -35.17
CA GLY A 49 22.84 4.02 -35.19
C GLY A 49 24.09 4.50 -34.43
N GLY A 50 23.96 5.59 -33.64
CA GLY A 50 25.03 6.07 -32.77
C GLY A 50 25.14 5.22 -31.51
N THR A 51 26.35 4.86 -31.10
CA THR A 51 26.63 4.14 -29.85
C THR A 51 26.97 5.12 -28.75
N HIS A 52 26.17 5.15 -27.69
CA HIS A 52 26.46 5.91 -26.50
C HIS A 52 26.91 4.97 -25.38
N LYS A 53 28.05 5.25 -24.76
CA LYS A 53 28.43 4.61 -23.50
C LYS A 53 27.52 5.15 -22.42
N MET A 54 26.65 4.32 -21.88
CA MET A 54 26.00 4.65 -20.62
C MET A 54 27.05 4.54 -19.52
N ALA A 55 27.48 5.68 -18.98
CA ALA A 55 28.25 5.70 -17.76
C ALA A 55 27.37 5.11 -16.67
N SER A 56 27.76 3.97 -16.11
CA SER A 56 27.21 3.49 -14.85
C SER A 56 27.64 4.49 -13.80
N GLU A 57 26.75 5.40 -13.38
CA GLU A 57 26.95 6.09 -12.11
C GLU A 57 26.94 5.01 -11.03
N THR A 58 28.11 4.67 -10.51
CA THR A 58 28.25 3.93 -9.27
C THR A 58 27.66 4.80 -8.16
N GLN A 59 26.36 4.63 -7.88
CA GLN A 59 25.77 5.23 -6.70
C GLN A 59 26.40 4.55 -5.49
N GLU A 60 27.40 5.22 -4.90
CA GLU A 60 28.10 4.72 -3.69
C GLU A 60 27.16 4.49 -2.49
N HIS A 61 25.95 5.07 -2.52
CA HIS A 61 24.99 4.98 -1.41
C HIS A 61 23.53 4.93 -1.93
N ARG A 62 23.00 3.71 -2.05
CA ARG A 62 21.59 3.54 -2.43
C ARG A 62 20.66 3.98 -1.31
N LYS A 63 19.80 4.94 -1.60
CA LYS A 63 18.68 5.35 -0.74
C LYS A 63 17.40 4.72 -1.25
N GLY A 64 16.58 4.18 -0.34
CA GLY A 64 15.24 3.71 -0.65
C GLY A 64 14.24 4.84 -0.50
N PHE A 65 13.46 5.11 -1.55
CA PHE A 65 12.34 6.06 -1.49
C PHE A 65 11.15 5.43 -0.77
N GLN A 66 10.64 6.11 0.26
CA GLN A 66 9.56 5.64 1.13
C GLN A 66 8.39 6.64 1.14
N PRO A 67 7.50 6.59 0.14
CA PRO A 67 6.32 7.47 0.13
C PRO A 67 5.37 7.11 1.27
N ARG A 68 4.79 8.12 1.91
CA ARG A 68 3.71 7.98 2.91
C ARG A 68 2.66 9.04 2.66
N GLY A 69 1.39 8.63 2.69
CA GLY A 69 0.29 9.55 2.43
C GLY A 69 0.20 10.68 3.45
N LYS A 70 0.21 11.92 2.95
CA LYS A 70 0.07 13.17 3.71
C LYS A 70 -1.31 13.77 3.42
N THR A 71 -2.36 13.00 3.71
CA THR A 71 -3.75 13.38 3.44
C THR A 71 -4.69 12.52 4.27
N LEU A 72 -5.96 12.91 4.38
CA LEU A 72 -6.99 12.06 4.99
C LEU A 72 -7.03 10.68 4.30
N GLY A 73 -7.00 9.62 5.10
CA GLY A 73 -6.87 8.25 4.63
C GLY A 73 -5.41 7.77 4.53
N GLY A 74 -4.44 8.67 4.73
CA GLY A 74 -3.01 8.31 4.75
C GLY A 74 -2.58 7.61 3.46
N SER A 75 -1.75 6.60 3.57
CA SER A 75 -1.22 5.85 2.41
C SER A 75 -2.29 5.12 1.60
N SER A 76 -3.47 4.82 2.16
CA SER A 76 -4.58 4.26 1.39
C SER A 76 -5.11 5.21 0.31
N SER A 77 -4.84 6.52 0.45
CA SER A 77 -5.24 7.54 -0.53
C SER A 77 -4.25 7.69 -1.71
N ILE A 78 -3.05 7.10 -1.60
CA ILE A 78 -2.00 7.17 -2.63
C ILE A 78 -1.45 5.81 -3.05
N ASN A 79 -1.90 4.70 -2.48
CA ASN A 79 -1.45 3.34 -2.84
C ASN A 79 -2.02 2.87 -4.19
N ALA A 80 -1.56 1.71 -4.67
CA ALA A 80 -2.04 1.08 -5.90
C ALA A 80 -3.42 0.41 -5.78
N MET A 81 -4.06 0.47 -4.62
CA MET A 81 -5.38 -0.12 -4.32
C MET A 81 -5.44 -1.65 -4.33
N LEU A 82 -4.36 -2.35 -4.53
CA LEU A 82 -4.37 -3.82 -4.51
C LEU A 82 -4.77 -4.31 -3.12
N TYR A 83 -5.70 -5.27 -3.09
CA TYR A 83 -6.20 -5.87 -1.85
C TYR A 83 -5.68 -7.29 -1.70
N VAL A 84 -4.61 -7.42 -0.94
CA VAL A 84 -3.95 -8.71 -0.64
C VAL A 84 -3.60 -8.71 0.84
N ARG A 85 -3.97 -9.79 1.53
CA ARG A 85 -3.59 -10.06 2.92
C ARG A 85 -2.23 -10.73 2.98
N GLY A 86 -1.58 -10.72 4.14
CA GLY A 86 -0.44 -11.58 4.39
C GLY A 86 -0.81 -13.06 4.25
N HIS A 87 0.16 -13.90 3.97
CA HIS A 87 -0.01 -15.34 3.94
C HIS A 87 -0.33 -15.88 5.35
N LYS A 88 -1.11 -16.97 5.45
CA LYS A 88 -1.45 -17.61 6.73
C LYS A 88 -0.21 -17.84 7.60
N TRP A 89 0.88 -18.28 6.99
CA TRP A 89 2.15 -18.52 7.66
C TRP A 89 2.73 -17.28 8.35
N ASP A 90 2.54 -16.09 7.81
CA ASP A 90 3.07 -14.84 8.40
C ASP A 90 2.46 -14.60 9.78
N TYR A 91 1.14 -14.76 9.90
CA TYR A 91 0.42 -14.57 11.15
C TYR A 91 0.69 -15.70 12.15
N ASP A 92 0.66 -16.96 11.69
CA ASP A 92 0.96 -18.11 12.53
C ASP A 92 2.39 -18.00 13.09
N ARG A 93 3.34 -17.49 12.26
CA ARG A 93 4.70 -17.22 12.72
C ARG A 93 4.77 -16.13 13.77
N TRP A 94 3.93 -15.09 13.68
CA TRP A 94 3.86 -14.07 14.73
C TRP A 94 3.37 -14.67 16.05
N CYS A 95 2.38 -15.53 16.00
CA CYS A 95 1.87 -16.24 17.18
C CYS A 95 2.95 -17.12 17.81
N GLU A 96 3.68 -17.91 17.02
CA GLU A 96 4.82 -18.73 17.46
C GLU A 96 5.93 -17.92 18.15
N LEU A 97 6.14 -16.68 17.71
CA LEU A 97 7.11 -15.76 18.33
C LEU A 97 6.64 -15.16 19.66
N GLY A 98 5.49 -15.59 20.18
CA GLY A 98 4.93 -15.18 21.46
C GLY A 98 3.87 -14.08 21.39
N ASN A 99 3.37 -13.75 20.20
CA ASN A 99 2.27 -12.80 20.04
C ASN A 99 0.93 -13.57 20.03
N GLU A 100 0.46 -13.94 21.20
CA GLU A 100 -0.84 -14.61 21.37
C GLU A 100 -1.98 -13.74 20.78
N GLY A 101 -2.96 -14.36 20.13
CA GLY A 101 -4.06 -13.67 19.47
C GLY A 101 -3.75 -13.18 18.05
N TRP A 102 -2.58 -13.53 17.48
CA TRP A 102 -2.15 -13.12 16.14
C TRP A 102 -2.03 -14.28 15.14
N SER A 103 -2.49 -15.48 15.46
CA SER A 103 -2.58 -16.55 14.45
C SER A 103 -3.57 -16.17 13.34
N TYR A 104 -3.44 -16.78 12.18
CA TYR A 104 -4.32 -16.49 11.04
C TYR A 104 -5.80 -16.64 11.39
N ASP A 105 -6.15 -17.72 12.08
CA ASP A 105 -7.54 -17.97 12.45
C ASP A 105 -8.10 -16.95 13.45
N GLU A 106 -7.23 -16.36 14.28
CA GLU A 106 -7.60 -15.30 15.23
C GLU A 106 -7.72 -13.93 14.57
N VAL A 107 -6.93 -13.64 13.52
CA VAL A 107 -6.99 -12.34 12.81
C VAL A 107 -8.00 -12.33 11.66
N LEU A 108 -8.35 -13.48 11.09
CA LEU A 108 -9.33 -13.60 9.99
C LEU A 108 -10.68 -12.92 10.28
N PRO A 109 -11.29 -13.04 11.47
CA PRO A 109 -12.53 -12.32 11.79
C PRO A 109 -12.43 -10.80 11.64
N TYR A 110 -11.24 -10.21 11.89
CA TYR A 110 -11.02 -8.77 11.76
C TYR A 110 -10.87 -8.35 10.31
N PHE A 111 -10.24 -9.16 9.46
CA PHE A 111 -10.24 -8.95 8.01
C PHE A 111 -11.65 -8.96 7.46
N LYS A 112 -12.45 -9.97 7.83
CA LYS A 112 -13.87 -10.08 7.41
C LYS A 112 -14.71 -8.91 7.93
N LYS A 113 -14.46 -8.44 9.16
CA LYS A 113 -15.16 -7.28 9.74
C LYS A 113 -14.87 -5.98 8.99
N ALA A 114 -13.68 -5.84 8.42
CA ALA A 114 -13.28 -4.66 7.66
C ALA A 114 -13.80 -4.68 6.22
N GLU A 115 -13.98 -5.85 5.64
CA GLU A 115 -14.20 -6.07 4.21
C GLU A 115 -15.68 -6.08 3.82
N HIS A 116 -15.97 -5.46 2.67
CA HIS A 116 -17.17 -5.71 1.87
C HIS A 116 -16.72 -6.18 0.48
N ASN A 117 -16.69 -7.49 0.27
CA ASN A 117 -16.30 -8.09 -1.01
C ASN A 117 -17.51 -8.21 -1.92
N GLU A 118 -17.45 -7.60 -3.13
CA GLU A 118 -18.55 -7.62 -4.10
C GLU A 118 -18.67 -8.97 -4.81
N ILE A 119 -17.61 -9.79 -4.83
CA ILE A 119 -17.50 -11.01 -5.65
C ILE A 119 -17.49 -12.27 -4.79
N HIS A 120 -16.51 -12.39 -3.88
CA HIS A 120 -16.35 -13.58 -3.05
C HIS A 120 -17.22 -13.52 -1.80
N ASN A 121 -17.99 -14.59 -1.57
CA ASN A 121 -18.86 -14.75 -0.40
C ASN A 121 -18.67 -16.17 0.18
N ASN A 122 -17.52 -16.39 0.76
CA ASN A 122 -17.14 -17.65 1.41
C ASN A 122 -16.62 -17.39 2.84
N GLU A 123 -16.09 -18.43 3.51
CA GLU A 123 -15.60 -18.34 4.87
C GLU A 123 -14.42 -17.38 5.07
N TYR A 124 -13.71 -17.02 4.01
CA TYR A 124 -12.55 -16.10 4.06
C TYR A 124 -12.93 -14.63 3.91
N HIS A 125 -14.13 -14.32 3.40
CA HIS A 125 -14.52 -12.96 3.01
C HIS A 125 -15.63 -12.34 3.85
N GLY A 126 -15.56 -11.01 4.01
CA GLY A 126 -16.59 -10.20 4.66
C GLY A 126 -17.52 -9.54 3.65
N GLN A 127 -18.81 -9.43 4.04
CA GLN A 127 -19.86 -8.85 3.20
C GLN A 127 -20.39 -7.52 3.72
N ASN A 128 -20.08 -7.16 4.96
CA ASN A 128 -20.72 -6.03 5.65
C ASN A 128 -19.74 -4.99 6.19
N GLY A 129 -18.45 -5.13 5.87
CA GLY A 129 -17.44 -4.18 6.30
C GLY A 129 -17.49 -2.87 5.51
N PRO A 130 -16.85 -1.82 6.02
CA PRO A 130 -16.86 -0.51 5.36
C PRO A 130 -15.89 -0.41 4.17
N LEU A 131 -14.88 -1.27 4.09
CA LEU A 131 -13.88 -1.26 3.02
C LEU A 131 -14.36 -2.09 1.84
N ASN A 132 -14.72 -1.43 0.76
CA ASN A 132 -15.19 -2.11 -0.44
C ASN A 132 -14.03 -2.73 -1.22
N VAL A 133 -14.22 -3.97 -1.63
CA VAL A 133 -13.30 -4.77 -2.42
C VAL A 133 -14.03 -5.30 -3.64
N CYS A 134 -13.47 -5.12 -4.82
CA CYS A 134 -14.06 -5.55 -6.07
C CYS A 134 -12.99 -5.94 -7.09
N ASP A 135 -13.41 -6.61 -8.15
CA ASP A 135 -12.54 -6.91 -9.29
C ASP A 135 -12.22 -5.64 -10.09
N ILE A 136 -11.10 -5.68 -10.80
CA ILE A 136 -10.71 -4.62 -11.73
C ILE A 136 -11.65 -4.65 -12.94
N ALA A 137 -12.41 -3.57 -13.15
CA ALA A 137 -13.42 -3.48 -14.21
C ALA A 137 -12.82 -3.56 -15.62
N HIS A 138 -11.59 -3.16 -15.82
CA HIS A 138 -10.90 -3.20 -17.12
C HIS A 138 -9.56 -3.89 -17.00
N GLN A 139 -9.39 -4.93 -17.79
CA GLN A 139 -8.14 -5.69 -17.89
C GLN A 139 -7.56 -5.50 -19.29
N PRO A 140 -6.38 -4.88 -19.45
CA PRO A 140 -5.70 -4.77 -20.73
C PRO A 140 -5.43 -6.14 -21.35
N GLU A 141 -5.44 -6.23 -22.68
CA GLU A 141 -5.20 -7.49 -23.39
C GLU A 141 -3.85 -8.14 -23.04
N SER A 142 -2.83 -7.32 -22.85
CA SER A 142 -1.52 -7.78 -22.37
C SER A 142 -1.58 -8.48 -21.01
N CYS A 143 -2.41 -7.99 -20.08
CA CYS A 143 -2.58 -8.62 -18.77
C CYS A 143 -3.32 -9.97 -18.90
N LYS A 144 -4.33 -10.05 -19.77
CA LYS A 144 -5.05 -11.30 -20.03
C LYS A 144 -4.10 -12.36 -20.62
N SER A 145 -3.34 -11.98 -21.67
CA SER A 145 -2.37 -12.87 -22.29
C SER A 145 -1.31 -13.34 -21.30
N PHE A 146 -0.85 -12.47 -20.41
CA PHE A 146 0.11 -12.82 -19.36
C PHE A 146 -0.48 -13.84 -18.37
N VAL A 147 -1.69 -13.59 -17.87
CA VAL A 147 -2.37 -14.50 -16.94
C VAL A 147 -2.68 -15.84 -17.61
N GLU A 148 -3.15 -15.85 -18.85
CA GLU A 148 -3.36 -17.08 -19.61
C GLU A 148 -2.08 -17.90 -19.81
N ALA A 149 -0.97 -17.24 -20.14
CA ALA A 149 0.32 -17.91 -20.30
C ALA A 149 0.82 -18.49 -18.96
N GLY A 150 0.71 -17.72 -17.87
CA GLY A 150 1.10 -18.16 -16.54
C GLY A 150 0.24 -19.34 -16.04
N SER A 151 -1.06 -19.30 -16.29
CA SER A 151 -2.02 -20.35 -15.87
C SER A 151 -1.83 -21.69 -16.63
N LYS A 152 -1.05 -21.71 -17.72
CA LYS A 152 -0.64 -22.97 -18.36
C LYS A 152 0.51 -23.68 -17.63
N LEU A 153 1.26 -22.95 -16.82
CA LEU A 153 2.42 -23.46 -16.09
C LEU A 153 2.15 -23.59 -14.59
N PHE A 154 1.24 -22.78 -14.07
CA PHE A 154 0.88 -22.69 -12.65
C PHE A 154 -0.63 -22.69 -12.51
N ASN A 155 -1.14 -22.93 -11.31
CA ASN A 155 -2.57 -22.89 -11.04
C ASN A 155 -3.14 -21.49 -11.30
N PHE A 156 -4.30 -21.42 -11.93
CA PHE A 156 -5.09 -20.20 -11.93
C PHE A 156 -5.71 -19.99 -10.55
N ASN A 157 -5.57 -18.78 -10.01
CA ASN A 157 -6.15 -18.42 -8.74
C ASN A 157 -6.94 -17.10 -8.90
N ASP A 158 -8.22 -17.15 -8.64
CA ASP A 158 -9.13 -16.00 -8.67
C ASP A 158 -9.36 -15.37 -7.28
N ASP A 159 -8.80 -15.99 -6.22
CA ASP A 159 -8.96 -15.54 -4.84
C ASP A 159 -7.65 -15.66 -4.02
N PHE A 160 -6.79 -14.66 -4.13
CA PHE A 160 -5.54 -14.60 -3.36
C PHE A 160 -5.72 -14.38 -1.84
N ASN A 161 -6.95 -14.18 -1.37
CA ASN A 161 -7.28 -14.02 0.04
C ASN A 161 -8.13 -15.19 0.58
N GLY A 162 -8.31 -16.24 -0.25
CA GLY A 162 -9.05 -17.45 0.06
C GLY A 162 -8.22 -18.52 0.76
N ALA A 163 -8.59 -19.78 0.50
CA ALA A 163 -7.94 -20.95 1.08
C ALA A 163 -6.48 -21.12 0.65
N ASP A 164 -6.16 -20.76 -0.58
CA ASP A 164 -4.85 -20.84 -1.20
C ASP A 164 -4.43 -19.49 -1.77
N GLN A 165 -3.20 -19.08 -1.53
CA GLN A 165 -2.66 -17.81 -2.00
C GLN A 165 -1.73 -17.99 -3.20
N GLU A 166 -1.40 -19.23 -3.56
CA GLU A 166 -0.50 -19.52 -4.68
C GLU A 166 -1.24 -19.55 -6.03
N GLY A 167 -0.58 -19.06 -7.08
CA GLY A 167 -1.10 -19.15 -8.44
C GLY A 167 -0.94 -17.88 -9.27
N PHE A 168 -1.59 -17.90 -10.44
CA PHE A 168 -1.69 -16.78 -11.38
C PHE A 168 -3.14 -16.31 -11.49
N GLY A 169 -3.36 -15.02 -11.37
CA GLY A 169 -4.71 -14.43 -11.43
C GLY A 169 -4.68 -12.92 -11.38
N TYR A 170 -5.83 -12.33 -11.13
CA TYR A 170 -6.01 -10.89 -11.02
C TYR A 170 -6.25 -10.52 -9.56
N TYR A 171 -5.55 -9.48 -9.10
CA TYR A 171 -5.81 -8.93 -7.77
C TYR A 171 -7.14 -8.17 -7.74
N GLN A 172 -7.87 -8.35 -6.67
CA GLN A 172 -8.95 -7.45 -6.32
C GLN A 172 -8.42 -6.09 -5.85
N THR A 173 -9.28 -5.09 -5.87
CA THR A 173 -8.91 -3.71 -5.55
C THR A 173 -9.88 -3.08 -4.58
N THR A 174 -9.37 -2.13 -3.77
CA THR A 174 -10.18 -1.30 -2.88
C THR A 174 -10.82 -0.15 -3.65
N GLN A 175 -11.89 -0.44 -4.38
CA GLN A 175 -12.63 0.52 -5.21
C GLN A 175 -14.14 0.41 -5.00
N ILE A 176 -14.85 1.50 -5.27
CA ILE A 176 -16.32 1.56 -5.39
C ILE A 176 -16.65 2.26 -6.72
N LYS A 177 -17.34 1.58 -7.63
CA LYS A 177 -17.77 2.15 -8.92
C LYS A 177 -16.62 2.85 -9.66
N GLY A 178 -15.47 2.18 -9.75
CA GLY A 178 -14.28 2.67 -10.42
C GLY A 178 -13.52 3.80 -9.69
N LYS A 179 -13.86 4.12 -8.45
CA LYS A 179 -13.19 5.14 -7.63
C LYS A 179 -12.54 4.51 -6.42
N ARG A 180 -11.40 5.04 -6.00
CA ARG A 180 -10.68 4.62 -4.79
C ARG A 180 -11.58 4.59 -3.56
N CYS A 181 -11.59 3.49 -2.84
CA CYS A 181 -12.12 3.35 -1.50
C CYS A 181 -10.98 3.43 -0.49
N SER A 182 -10.51 4.64 -0.19
CA SER A 182 -9.48 4.86 0.84
C SER A 182 -10.03 4.62 2.25
N ALA A 183 -9.17 4.49 3.26
CA ALA A 183 -9.59 4.43 4.66
C ALA A 183 -10.43 5.65 5.06
N ALA A 184 -10.12 6.84 4.55
CA ALA A 184 -10.99 8.01 4.78
C ALA A 184 -12.38 7.81 4.17
N LYS A 185 -12.48 7.27 2.97
CA LYS A 185 -13.77 7.00 2.31
C LYS A 185 -14.56 5.93 3.05
N ALA A 186 -13.89 4.86 3.47
CA ALA A 186 -14.51 3.71 4.13
C ALA A 186 -14.94 4.01 5.58
N TYR A 187 -14.08 4.65 6.37
CA TYR A 187 -14.26 4.74 7.81
C TYR A 187 -14.55 6.16 8.31
N LEU A 188 -13.95 7.21 7.71
CA LEU A 188 -14.07 8.57 8.22
C LEU A 188 -15.31 9.28 7.66
N VAL A 189 -15.48 9.28 6.33
CA VAL A 189 -16.57 10.02 5.68
C VAL A 189 -17.95 9.65 6.21
N PRO A 190 -18.29 8.37 6.48
CA PRO A 190 -19.61 8.00 7.02
C PRO A 190 -19.91 8.55 8.42
N VAL A 191 -18.87 8.89 9.19
CA VAL A 191 -18.98 9.28 10.60
C VAL A 191 -18.59 10.73 10.87
N LEU A 192 -18.26 11.52 9.85
CA LEU A 192 -17.82 12.92 9.98
C LEU A 192 -18.80 13.82 10.73
N LYS A 193 -20.09 13.46 10.77
CA LYS A 193 -21.15 14.24 11.42
C LYS A 193 -21.40 13.83 12.87
N ARG A 194 -20.59 12.94 13.44
CA ARG A 194 -20.74 12.54 14.83
C ARG A 194 -20.27 13.66 15.76
N ASP A 195 -21.05 14.02 16.77
CA ASP A 195 -20.74 15.10 17.73
C ASP A 195 -19.47 14.79 18.56
N ASN A 196 -19.15 13.50 18.73
CA ASN A 196 -17.98 13.03 19.47
C ASN A 196 -16.73 12.82 18.59
N LEU A 197 -16.72 13.32 17.34
CA LEU A 197 -15.60 13.22 16.43
C LEU A 197 -15.11 14.61 16.01
N THR A 198 -13.86 14.89 16.31
CA THR A 198 -13.16 16.09 15.81
C THR A 198 -12.04 15.65 14.88
N VAL A 199 -11.97 16.24 13.68
CA VAL A 199 -10.90 15.96 12.70
C VAL A 199 -10.06 17.23 12.53
N LEU A 200 -8.81 17.16 12.96
CA LEU A 200 -7.85 18.24 12.80
C LEU A 200 -6.99 17.95 11.55
N THR A 201 -7.12 18.79 10.54
CA THR A 201 -6.27 18.78 9.34
C THR A 201 -5.14 19.80 9.46
N ASP A 202 -4.16 19.72 8.58
CA ASP A 202 -2.99 20.62 8.61
C ASP A 202 -2.30 20.68 9.97
N THR A 203 -2.36 19.53 10.67
CA THR A 203 -1.84 19.35 12.03
C THR A 203 -0.86 18.18 12.01
N GLN A 204 0.40 18.47 12.28
CA GLN A 204 1.45 17.46 12.34
C GLN A 204 1.71 17.05 13.79
N VAL A 205 1.64 15.74 14.07
CA VAL A 205 2.12 15.20 15.35
C VAL A 205 3.65 15.19 15.33
N ASN A 206 4.26 15.95 16.22
CA ASN A 206 5.71 16.08 16.35
C ASN A 206 6.28 15.06 17.36
N LYS A 207 5.57 14.82 18.45
CA LYS A 207 6.05 13.97 19.54
C LYS A 207 4.88 13.30 20.27
N ILE A 208 5.10 12.05 20.71
CA ILE A 208 4.22 11.39 21.70
C ILE A 208 4.71 11.76 23.08
N LEU A 209 3.82 12.23 23.93
CA LEU A 209 4.10 12.58 25.32
C LEU A 209 3.94 11.33 26.19
N ILE A 210 5.05 10.86 26.74
CA ILE A 210 5.11 9.62 27.55
C ILE A 210 5.47 9.99 28.98
N ASP A 211 4.74 9.38 29.93
CA ASP A 211 5.01 9.43 31.35
C ASP A 211 5.18 7.99 31.88
N GLY A 212 6.37 7.62 32.25
CA GLY A 212 6.73 6.23 32.54
C GLY A 212 6.50 5.32 31.34
N SER A 213 5.57 4.37 31.41
CA SER A 213 5.16 3.47 30.32
C SER A 213 3.82 3.88 29.65
N HIS A 214 3.25 5.04 30.00
CA HIS A 214 1.94 5.46 29.53
C HIS A 214 2.05 6.64 28.56
N ALA A 215 1.37 6.53 27.41
CA ALA A 215 1.17 7.66 26.52
C ALA A 215 0.08 8.57 27.12
N LYS A 216 0.42 9.85 27.35
CA LYS A 216 -0.48 10.87 27.95
C LYS A 216 -1.11 11.77 26.90
N GLY A 217 -0.49 11.91 25.75
CA GLY A 217 -0.96 12.79 24.70
C GLY A 217 0.05 12.87 23.55
N VAL A 218 -0.14 13.86 22.70
CA VAL A 218 0.74 14.17 21.60
C VAL A 218 1.00 15.68 21.56
N GLU A 219 2.22 16.04 21.16
CA GLU A 219 2.56 17.40 20.79
C GLU A 219 2.29 17.59 19.29
N CYS A 220 1.49 18.58 18.95
CA CYS A 220 1.10 18.89 17.59
C CYS A 220 1.64 20.25 17.16
N ILE A 221 1.89 20.39 15.85
CA ILE A 221 2.21 21.66 15.19
C ILE A 221 1.08 21.96 14.22
N GLY A 222 0.42 23.09 14.38
CA GLY A 222 -0.64 23.57 13.50
C GLY A 222 -0.11 24.24 12.22
N SER A 223 -1.02 24.64 11.36
CA SER A 223 -0.68 25.37 10.11
C SER A 223 -0.02 26.72 10.35
N ASP A 224 -0.19 27.31 11.52
CA ASP A 224 0.42 28.55 11.97
C ASP A 224 1.80 28.37 12.62
N ASN A 225 2.35 27.14 12.58
CA ASN A 225 3.58 26.72 13.26
C ASN A 225 3.55 26.82 14.80
N ASN A 226 2.39 27.03 15.41
CA ASN A 226 2.26 26.99 16.86
C ASN A 226 2.12 25.55 17.34
N SER A 227 2.84 25.22 18.43
CA SER A 227 2.73 23.92 19.11
C SER A 227 1.60 23.94 20.13
N PHE A 228 0.87 22.82 20.22
CA PHE A 228 -0.16 22.58 21.24
C PHE A 228 -0.21 21.08 21.60
N SER A 229 -0.82 20.75 22.73
CA SER A 229 -0.96 19.36 23.22
C SER A 229 -2.35 19.13 23.82
#